data_f615b2fae493f04a57ea61f647a2a6d9
#
_entry.id   f615b2fae493f04a57ea61f647a2a6d9
#
_cell.length_a   1.000
_cell.length_b   1.000
_cell.length_c   1.000
_cell.angle_alpha   90.00
_cell.angle_beta   90.00
_cell.angle_gamma   90.00
#
_symmetry.space_group_name_H-M   'P 1'
#
loop_
_entity.id
_entity.type
_entity.pdbx_description
1 polymer ?
#
loop_
_entity_poly.entity_id
_entity_poly.type
_entity_poly.pdbx_seq_one_letter_code
_entity_poly.pdbx_strand_id
1 'polypeptide(L)'
;WIGTVLAFYFGKANFEAATQSYKDAIKTLTPEEKISRLAVKDVMLPVKDIVYLDLAEESDKPIPAILEYERFKPYNRFAVLDKNMVVKYMIHRGVFYQFLYNSFQSKETSTENQPKNVTLKDLLESNDEQFKKMLNRSVGFISISANLLDAKRVMDATEECFDVFVTQTGKNSEPILGLLTNNRIFQYAKV
;
A
#
# COMPACT_ATOMS: atom_id res chain seq x y z
N TRP A 1 -8.91 -51.73 -25.24
CA TRP A 1 -9.10 -51.43 -23.80
C TRP A 1 -7.76 -51.33 -23.04
N ILE A 2 -6.83 -52.23 -23.21
CA ILE A 2 -5.54 -52.23 -22.51
C ILE A 2 -4.72 -50.98 -22.88
N GLY A 3 -4.68 -50.60 -24.16
CA GLY A 3 -3.95 -49.42 -24.63
C GLY A 3 -4.43 -48.11 -24.02
N THR A 4 -5.74 -47.93 -23.85
CA THR A 4 -6.34 -46.72 -23.25
C THR A 4 -6.00 -46.62 -21.76
N VAL A 5 -6.00 -47.75 -21.04
CA VAL A 5 -5.63 -47.78 -19.61
C VAL A 5 -4.14 -47.45 -19.45
N LEU A 6 -3.27 -48.01 -20.26
CA LEU A 6 -1.84 -47.76 -20.24
C LEU A 6 -1.55 -46.27 -20.56
N ALA A 7 -2.17 -45.72 -21.62
CA ALA A 7 -2.01 -44.32 -21.97
C ALA A 7 -2.45 -43.38 -20.84
N PHE A 8 -3.52 -43.70 -20.13
CA PHE A 8 -3.98 -42.92 -18.97
C PHE A 8 -2.98 -42.98 -17.81
N TYR A 9 -2.48 -44.18 -17.46
CA TYR A 9 -1.51 -44.34 -16.38
C TYR A 9 -0.17 -43.69 -16.68
N PHE A 10 0.37 -43.82 -17.91
CA PHE A 10 1.60 -43.16 -18.32
C PHE A 10 1.42 -41.67 -18.42
N GLY A 11 0.27 -41.17 -18.90
CA GLY A 11 -0.05 -39.76 -18.92
C GLY A 11 -0.11 -39.16 -17.52
N LYS A 12 -0.76 -39.86 -16.56
CA LYS A 12 -0.84 -39.45 -15.16
C LYS A 12 0.54 -39.44 -14.48
N ALA A 13 1.33 -40.51 -14.63
CA ALA A 13 2.67 -40.58 -14.04
C ALA A 13 3.61 -39.53 -14.57
N ASN A 14 3.58 -39.23 -15.87
CA ASN A 14 4.36 -38.17 -16.48
C ASN A 14 3.91 -36.78 -16.00
N PHE A 15 2.60 -36.57 -15.84
CA PHE A 15 2.06 -35.33 -15.32
C PHE A 15 2.46 -35.11 -13.84
N GLU A 16 2.37 -36.17 -13.03
CA GLU A 16 2.80 -36.12 -11.62
C GLU A 16 4.31 -35.84 -11.49
N ALA A 17 5.13 -36.54 -12.29
CA ALA A 17 6.58 -36.31 -12.33
C ALA A 17 6.94 -34.89 -12.79
N ALA A 18 6.28 -34.39 -13.83
CA ALA A 18 6.49 -33.01 -14.31
C ALA A 18 6.05 -31.99 -13.26
N THR A 19 4.92 -32.24 -12.58
CA THR A 19 4.42 -31.37 -11.49
C THR A 19 5.38 -31.36 -10.30
N GLN A 20 5.92 -32.53 -9.93
CA GLN A 20 6.89 -32.63 -8.84
C GLN A 20 8.21 -31.94 -9.21
N SER A 21 8.74 -32.16 -10.40
CA SER A 21 9.94 -31.48 -10.91
C SER A 21 9.76 -29.96 -10.92
N TYR A 22 8.59 -29.47 -11.33
CA TYR A 22 8.27 -28.05 -11.31
C TYR A 22 8.23 -27.49 -9.87
N LYS A 23 7.59 -28.21 -8.93
CA LYS A 23 7.56 -27.84 -7.50
C LYS A 23 8.97 -27.78 -6.91
N ASP A 24 9.80 -28.76 -7.23
CA ASP A 24 11.19 -28.81 -6.72
C ASP A 24 12.04 -27.71 -7.33
N ALA A 25 11.86 -27.38 -8.61
CA ALA A 25 12.51 -26.24 -9.26
C ALA A 25 12.11 -24.90 -8.61
N ILE A 26 10.83 -24.73 -8.25
CA ILE A 26 10.37 -23.51 -7.54
C ILE A 26 11.00 -23.39 -6.15
N LYS A 27 11.16 -24.50 -5.42
CA LYS A 27 11.79 -24.52 -4.10
C LYS A 27 13.25 -24.08 -4.11
N THR A 28 13.95 -24.24 -5.23
CA THR A 28 15.34 -23.85 -5.40
C THR A 28 15.54 -22.37 -5.77
N LEU A 29 14.44 -21.68 -6.13
CA LEU A 29 14.52 -20.26 -6.48
C LEU A 29 14.82 -19.39 -5.26
N THR A 30 15.66 -18.39 -5.45
CA THR A 30 15.85 -17.32 -4.47
C THR A 30 14.57 -16.49 -4.29
N PRO A 31 14.41 -15.79 -3.17
CA PRO A 31 13.27 -14.88 -2.98
C PRO A 31 13.11 -13.87 -4.12
N GLU A 32 14.20 -13.33 -4.62
CA GLU A 32 14.22 -12.38 -5.75
C GLU A 32 13.74 -13.03 -7.05
N GLU A 33 14.19 -14.26 -7.35
CA GLU A 33 13.74 -15.00 -8.54
C GLU A 33 12.24 -15.32 -8.48
N LYS A 34 11.72 -15.64 -7.29
CA LYS A 34 10.27 -15.89 -7.10
C LYS A 34 9.47 -14.64 -7.41
N ILE A 35 9.80 -13.50 -6.80
CA ILE A 35 9.04 -12.25 -6.98
C ILE A 35 9.22 -11.63 -8.36
N SER A 36 10.33 -11.91 -9.08
CA SER A 36 10.52 -11.42 -10.44
C SER A 36 9.54 -12.03 -11.46
N ARG A 37 8.97 -13.21 -11.14
CA ARG A 37 8.00 -13.91 -12.01
C ARG A 37 6.55 -13.51 -11.74
N LEU A 38 6.29 -12.73 -10.69
CA LEU A 38 4.95 -12.32 -10.29
C LEU A 38 4.64 -10.94 -10.83
N ALA A 39 3.59 -10.83 -11.64
CA ALA A 39 3.16 -9.54 -12.15
C ALA A 39 2.49 -8.72 -11.03
N VAL A 40 2.77 -7.44 -10.98
CA VAL A 40 2.20 -6.49 -10.01
C VAL A 40 0.67 -6.57 -9.99
N LYS A 41 0.02 -6.63 -11.15
CA LYS A 41 -1.44 -6.68 -11.31
C LYS A 41 -2.10 -7.89 -10.61
N ASP A 42 -1.38 -9.00 -10.50
CA ASP A 42 -1.91 -10.26 -9.93
C ASP A 42 -1.78 -10.30 -8.40
N VAL A 43 -0.95 -9.39 -7.85
CA VAL A 43 -0.57 -9.41 -6.43
C VAL A 43 -1.01 -8.14 -5.70
N MET A 44 -1.17 -7.01 -6.38
CA MET A 44 -1.56 -5.74 -5.75
C MET A 44 -2.90 -5.85 -5.01
N LEU A 45 -3.07 -5.03 -3.98
CA LEU A 45 -4.38 -4.74 -3.41
C LEU A 45 -5.11 -3.84 -4.41
N PRO A 46 -6.22 -4.26 -5.02
CA PRO A 46 -6.92 -3.44 -6.00
C PRO A 46 -7.56 -2.22 -5.33
N VAL A 47 -7.75 -1.15 -6.08
CA VAL A 47 -8.24 0.15 -5.57
C VAL A 47 -9.53 0.04 -4.76
N LYS A 48 -10.45 -0.85 -5.16
CA LYS A 48 -11.73 -1.10 -4.46
C LYS A 48 -11.58 -1.60 -3.02
N ASP A 49 -10.43 -2.19 -2.70
CA ASP A 49 -10.11 -2.77 -1.38
C ASP A 49 -9.17 -1.86 -0.57
N ILE A 50 -8.74 -0.73 -1.15
CA ILE A 50 -7.90 0.25 -0.46
C ILE A 50 -8.79 1.14 0.39
N VAL A 51 -8.44 1.25 1.67
CA VAL A 51 -9.07 2.23 2.57
C VAL A 51 -8.28 3.53 2.48
N TYR A 52 -8.94 4.59 2.06
CA TYR A 52 -8.34 5.91 1.84
C TYR A 52 -9.22 7.04 2.39
N LEU A 53 -8.62 8.21 2.52
CA LEU A 53 -9.30 9.49 2.81
C LEU A 53 -9.53 10.20 1.47
N ASP A 54 -10.78 10.57 1.19
CA ASP A 54 -11.11 11.44 0.07
C ASP A 54 -10.87 12.89 0.48
N LEU A 55 -9.95 13.56 -0.21
CA LEU A 55 -9.57 14.92 0.11
C LEU A 55 -10.74 15.90 -0.02
N ALA A 56 -11.64 15.66 -0.98
CA ALA A 56 -12.78 16.55 -1.21
C ALA A 56 -13.86 16.40 -0.12
N GLU A 57 -14.05 15.19 0.41
CA GLU A 57 -15.10 14.90 1.39
C GLU A 57 -14.65 15.06 2.84
N GLU A 58 -13.34 14.86 3.11
CA GLU A 58 -12.82 14.67 4.46
C GLU A 58 -11.85 15.76 4.93
N SER A 59 -11.45 16.70 4.05
CA SER A 59 -10.53 17.78 4.43
C SER A 59 -11.01 18.63 5.60
N ASP A 60 -12.28 18.97 5.64
CA ASP A 60 -12.87 19.80 6.69
C ASP A 60 -13.35 19.00 7.91
N LYS A 61 -13.20 17.67 7.90
CA LYS A 61 -13.61 16.85 9.04
C LYS A 61 -12.58 16.88 10.16
N PRO A 62 -13.02 16.90 11.41
CA PRO A 62 -12.14 16.80 12.57
C PRO A 62 -11.32 15.53 12.54
N ILE A 63 -10.01 15.62 12.77
CA ILE A 63 -9.10 14.47 12.83
C ILE A 63 -9.59 13.40 13.84
N PRO A 64 -10.06 13.75 15.06
CA PRO A 64 -10.62 12.75 15.98
C PRO A 64 -11.76 11.93 15.36
N ALA A 65 -12.67 12.58 14.63
CA ALA A 65 -13.78 11.88 13.98
C ALA A 65 -13.29 10.92 12.87
N ILE A 66 -12.27 11.33 12.09
CA ILE A 66 -11.64 10.47 11.08
C ILE A 66 -11.02 9.22 11.73
N LEU A 67 -10.33 9.39 12.85
CA LEU A 67 -9.67 8.29 13.56
C LEU A 67 -10.65 7.27 14.16
N GLU A 68 -11.89 7.67 14.42
CA GLU A 68 -12.96 6.81 14.94
C GLU A 68 -13.66 5.98 13.86
N TYR A 69 -13.44 6.26 12.56
CA TYR A 69 -14.05 5.45 11.51
C TYR A 69 -13.63 4.00 11.63
N GLU A 70 -14.60 3.09 11.70
CA GLU A 70 -14.37 1.64 11.83
C GLU A 70 -13.45 1.11 10.72
N ARG A 71 -13.62 1.64 9.50
CA ARG A 71 -12.80 1.26 8.34
C ARG A 71 -11.31 1.57 8.51
N PHE A 72 -10.95 2.53 9.37
CA PHE A 72 -9.56 2.93 9.59
C PHE A 72 -8.92 2.28 10.81
N LYS A 73 -9.69 1.71 11.74
CA LYS A 73 -9.16 1.14 12.98
C LYS A 73 -8.01 0.14 12.79
N PRO A 74 -8.06 -0.79 11.82
CA PRO A 74 -6.99 -1.77 11.63
C PRO A 74 -5.74 -1.21 10.93
N TYR A 75 -5.77 0.02 10.44
CA TYR A 75 -4.68 0.58 9.62
C TYR A 75 -3.90 1.65 10.38
N ASN A 76 -2.58 1.67 10.12
CA ASN A 76 -1.67 2.68 10.65
C ASN A 76 -1.23 3.71 9.60
N ARG A 77 -1.59 3.51 8.34
CA ARG A 77 -1.26 4.39 7.21
C ARG A 77 -2.50 4.62 6.36
N PHE A 78 -2.69 5.86 5.97
CA PHE A 78 -3.86 6.33 5.23
C PHE A 78 -3.42 7.04 3.97
N ALA A 79 -3.81 6.49 2.82
CA ALA A 79 -3.69 7.21 1.56
C ALA A 79 -4.72 8.36 1.54
N VAL A 80 -4.29 9.54 1.11
CA VAL A 80 -5.18 10.69 0.85
C VAL A 80 -5.23 10.88 -0.66
N LEU A 81 -6.41 10.72 -1.23
CA LEU A 81 -6.63 10.79 -2.67
C LEU A 81 -7.44 12.04 -3.03
N ASP A 82 -7.19 12.58 -4.21
CA ASP A 82 -8.06 13.59 -4.78
C ASP A 82 -9.25 12.97 -5.53
N LYS A 83 -10.17 13.82 -6.01
CA LYS A 83 -11.35 13.42 -6.79
C LYS A 83 -11.04 12.62 -8.07
N ASN A 84 -9.80 12.66 -8.54
CA ASN A 84 -9.34 11.91 -9.71
C ASN A 84 -8.62 10.62 -9.31
N MET A 85 -8.71 10.21 -8.05
CA MET A 85 -8.01 9.03 -7.50
C MET A 85 -6.48 9.12 -7.57
N VAL A 86 -5.92 10.33 -7.58
CA VAL A 86 -4.48 10.59 -7.53
C VAL A 86 -4.03 10.74 -6.10
N VAL A 87 -2.96 10.06 -5.73
CA VAL A 87 -2.37 10.14 -4.37
C VAL A 87 -1.78 11.53 -4.14
N LYS A 88 -2.20 12.17 -3.05
CA LYS A 88 -1.63 13.44 -2.57
C LYS A 88 -0.71 13.21 -1.39
N TYR A 89 -1.11 12.35 -0.44
CA TYR A 89 -0.33 12.07 0.75
C TYR A 89 -0.47 10.60 1.17
N MET A 90 0.52 10.13 1.92
CA MET A 90 0.42 8.92 2.74
C MET A 90 0.69 9.33 4.19
N ILE A 91 -0.33 9.31 5.03
CA ILE A 91 -0.26 9.80 6.41
C ILE A 91 -0.20 8.61 7.37
N HIS A 92 0.82 8.56 8.22
CA HIS A 92 0.88 7.62 9.31
C HIS A 92 -0.02 8.07 10.46
N ARG A 93 -0.75 7.16 11.11
CA ARG A 93 -1.63 7.44 12.26
C ARG A 93 -0.95 8.27 13.36
N GLY A 94 0.32 8.03 13.60
CA GLY A 94 1.12 8.80 14.56
C GLY A 94 1.22 10.29 14.24
N VAL A 95 1.18 10.68 12.95
CA VAL A 95 1.20 12.10 12.54
C VAL A 95 -0.06 12.81 12.99
N PHE A 96 -1.23 12.14 12.90
CA PHE A 96 -2.49 12.70 13.40
C PHE A 96 -2.43 12.95 14.92
N TYR A 97 -1.95 11.96 15.69
CA TYR A 97 -1.83 12.12 17.15
C TYR A 97 -0.83 13.21 17.53
N GLN A 98 0.29 13.29 16.85
CA GLN A 98 1.29 14.32 17.12
C GLN A 98 0.75 15.73 16.79
N PHE A 99 0.04 15.87 15.66
CA PHE A 99 -0.57 17.14 15.29
C PHE A 99 -1.64 17.56 16.30
N LEU A 100 -2.51 16.64 16.72
CA LEU A 100 -3.48 16.91 17.78
C LEU A 100 -2.79 17.34 19.08
N TYR A 101 -1.76 16.62 19.53
CA TYR A 101 -1.02 16.93 20.75
C TYR A 101 -0.40 18.34 20.68
N ASN A 102 0.28 18.69 19.59
CA ASN A 102 0.88 20.01 19.41
C ASN A 102 -0.20 21.12 19.38
N SER A 103 -1.35 20.81 18.78
CA SER A 103 -2.48 21.77 18.75
C SER A 103 -3.10 22.00 20.13
N PHE A 104 -2.99 21.04 21.05
CA PHE A 104 -3.36 21.20 22.46
C PHE A 104 -2.36 22.12 23.18
N GLN A 105 -1.06 21.86 23.04
CA GLN A 105 -0.03 22.60 23.76
C GLN A 105 0.01 24.10 23.38
N SER A 106 -0.24 24.42 22.13
CA SER A 106 -0.22 25.81 21.63
C SER A 106 -1.41 26.65 22.11
N LYS A 107 -2.44 26.04 22.76
CA LYS A 107 -3.68 26.70 23.22
C LYS A 107 -3.78 26.85 24.72
N GLU A 108 -2.69 26.70 25.50
CA GLU A 108 -2.69 26.87 26.96
C GLU A 108 -3.11 28.28 27.46
N THR A 109 -3.42 29.21 26.56
CA THR A 109 -3.83 30.59 26.92
C THR A 109 -5.33 30.87 26.74
N SER A 110 -6.16 29.93 26.31
CA SER A 110 -7.60 30.17 26.13
C SER A 110 -8.47 29.03 26.67
N THR A 111 -9.24 29.37 27.72
CA THR A 111 -10.08 28.47 28.54
C THR A 111 -11.31 27.86 27.84
N GLU A 112 -11.52 28.05 26.54
CA GLU A 112 -12.81 27.72 25.91
C GLU A 112 -12.76 26.87 24.61
N ASN A 113 -11.59 26.50 24.06
CA ASN A 113 -11.58 25.74 22.82
C ASN A 113 -10.94 24.37 22.95
N GLN A 114 -11.81 23.36 23.13
CA GLN A 114 -11.41 21.96 23.02
C GLN A 114 -10.89 21.65 21.60
N PRO A 115 -9.90 20.78 21.44
CA PRO A 115 -9.30 20.38 20.16
C PRO A 115 -10.22 19.55 19.26
N LYS A 116 -11.51 19.49 19.60
CA LYS A 116 -12.52 18.77 18.82
C LYS A 116 -12.63 19.25 17.36
N ASN A 117 -12.11 20.42 17.03
CA ASN A 117 -12.27 21.05 15.71
C ASN A 117 -11.01 21.08 14.86
N VAL A 118 -9.90 20.42 15.28
CA VAL A 118 -8.70 20.34 14.43
C VAL A 118 -8.96 19.40 13.27
N THR A 119 -8.93 19.93 12.05
CA THR A 119 -9.33 19.24 10.83
C THR A 119 -8.16 18.60 10.09
N LEU A 120 -8.45 17.74 9.13
CA LEU A 120 -7.45 17.22 8.21
C LEU A 120 -6.82 18.36 7.40
N LYS A 121 -7.60 19.35 7.00
CA LYS A 121 -7.12 20.55 6.28
C LYS A 121 -6.09 21.32 7.08
N ASP A 122 -6.32 21.54 8.39
CA ASP A 122 -5.36 22.22 9.25
C ASP A 122 -4.00 21.51 9.30
N LEU A 123 -4.00 20.17 9.27
CA LEU A 123 -2.77 19.39 9.19
C LEU A 123 -2.09 19.56 7.82
N LEU A 124 -2.85 19.44 6.72
CA LEU A 124 -2.30 19.50 5.36
C LEU A 124 -1.77 20.89 4.98
N GLU A 125 -2.36 21.94 5.51
CA GLU A 125 -1.97 23.34 5.31
C GLU A 125 -1.02 23.86 6.40
N SER A 126 -0.60 23.03 7.33
CA SER A 126 0.31 23.41 8.41
C SER A 126 1.61 24.01 7.88
N ASN A 127 2.02 25.15 8.44
CA ASN A 127 3.30 25.78 8.13
C ASN A 127 4.48 25.19 8.92
N ASP A 128 4.22 24.26 9.83
CA ASP A 128 5.26 23.58 10.60
C ASP A 128 6.08 22.65 9.69
N GLU A 129 7.37 22.93 9.57
CA GLU A 129 8.31 22.18 8.72
C GLU A 129 8.42 20.71 9.11
N GLN A 130 8.19 20.37 10.39
CA GLN A 130 8.19 18.99 10.84
C GLN A 130 7.01 18.21 10.23
N PHE A 131 5.81 18.79 10.23
CA PHE A 131 4.63 18.16 9.62
C PHE A 131 4.74 18.11 8.10
N LYS A 132 5.22 19.19 7.46
CA LYS A 132 5.50 19.16 6.01
C LYS A 132 6.42 18.00 5.64
N LYS A 133 7.50 17.79 6.40
CA LYS A 133 8.44 16.70 6.18
C LYS A 133 7.78 15.34 6.40
N MET A 134 6.91 15.19 7.40
CA MET A 134 6.18 13.97 7.68
C MET A 134 5.12 13.65 6.62
N LEU A 135 4.46 14.65 6.07
CA LEU A 135 3.45 14.53 5.01
C LEU A 135 4.09 14.19 3.65
N ASN A 136 5.28 14.73 3.39
CA ASN A 136 6.05 14.47 2.17
C ASN A 136 6.83 13.14 2.22
N ARG A 137 6.46 12.22 3.12
CA ARG A 137 7.08 10.89 3.18
C ARG A 137 6.95 10.18 1.85
N SER A 138 8.05 9.56 1.48
CA SER A 138 8.23 8.95 0.18
C SER A 138 7.29 7.77 -0.02
N VAL A 139 6.49 7.85 -1.06
CA VAL A 139 5.75 6.73 -1.63
C VAL A 139 6.31 6.42 -3.00
N GLY A 140 6.39 5.14 -3.33
CA GLY A 140 6.78 4.70 -4.66
C GLY A 140 5.60 4.65 -5.62
N PHE A 141 5.91 4.73 -6.91
CA PHE A 141 4.94 4.51 -7.99
C PHE A 141 5.50 3.52 -8.99
N ILE A 142 4.65 2.63 -9.49
CA ILE A 142 5.05 1.61 -10.45
C ILE A 142 3.95 1.34 -11.47
N SER A 143 4.35 0.94 -12.68
CA SER A 143 3.41 0.54 -13.72
C SER A 143 2.73 -0.79 -13.39
N ILE A 144 1.45 -0.91 -13.78
CA ILE A 144 0.68 -2.16 -13.69
C ILE A 144 1.33 -3.31 -14.48
N SER A 145 2.15 -3.01 -15.48
CA SER A 145 2.86 -4.00 -16.30
C SER A 145 4.16 -4.52 -15.68
N ALA A 146 4.61 -3.95 -14.55
CA ALA A 146 5.82 -4.35 -13.87
C ALA A 146 5.66 -5.67 -13.09
N ASN A 147 6.76 -6.20 -12.55
CA ASN A 147 6.78 -7.34 -11.65
C ASN A 147 7.06 -6.92 -10.19
N LEU A 148 6.94 -7.88 -9.24
CA LEU A 148 7.15 -7.57 -7.83
C LEU A 148 8.60 -7.24 -7.47
N LEU A 149 9.59 -7.74 -8.22
CA LEU A 149 10.99 -7.37 -7.99
C LEU A 149 11.22 -5.89 -8.31
N ASP A 150 10.58 -5.38 -9.37
CA ASP A 150 10.66 -3.96 -9.72
C ASP A 150 10.00 -3.10 -8.63
N ALA A 151 8.86 -3.54 -8.07
CA ALA A 151 8.22 -2.87 -6.94
C ALA A 151 9.14 -2.84 -5.70
N LYS A 152 9.81 -3.95 -5.40
CA LYS A 152 10.79 -4.01 -4.32
C LYS A 152 11.95 -3.03 -4.55
N ARG A 153 12.48 -2.96 -5.77
CA ARG A 153 13.54 -2.00 -6.12
C ARG A 153 13.12 -0.55 -5.93
N VAL A 154 11.87 -0.20 -6.30
CA VAL A 154 11.32 1.14 -6.02
C VAL A 154 11.28 1.43 -4.53
N MET A 155 10.85 0.46 -3.70
CA MET A 155 10.85 0.62 -2.24
C MET A 155 12.27 0.78 -1.69
N ASP A 156 13.22 -0.05 -2.14
CA ASP A 156 14.60 -0.04 -1.64
C ASP A 156 15.37 1.23 -2.07
N ALA A 157 15.02 1.80 -3.23
CA ALA A 157 15.65 3.02 -3.75
C ALA A 157 15.10 4.32 -3.13
N THR A 158 14.00 4.25 -2.41
CA THR A 158 13.29 5.41 -1.87
C THR A 158 13.33 5.36 -0.34
N GLU A 159 13.92 6.35 0.30
CA GLU A 159 14.05 6.40 1.75
C GLU A 159 12.69 6.32 2.45
N GLU A 160 12.57 5.48 3.49
CA GLU A 160 11.33 5.25 4.26
C GLU A 160 10.11 4.84 3.39
N CYS A 161 10.31 4.28 2.21
CA CYS A 161 9.22 3.83 1.35
C CYS A 161 8.76 2.42 1.74
N PHE A 162 7.55 2.32 2.25
CA PHE A 162 6.92 1.04 2.62
C PHE A 162 5.70 0.72 1.76
N ASP A 163 5.30 1.64 0.90
CA ASP A 163 4.11 1.57 0.07
C ASP A 163 4.43 2.01 -1.34
N VAL A 164 4.00 1.20 -2.32
CA VAL A 164 4.13 1.52 -3.76
C VAL A 164 2.74 1.50 -4.36
N PHE A 165 2.34 2.63 -4.92
CA PHE A 165 1.08 2.74 -5.65
C PHE A 165 1.27 2.26 -7.09
N VAL A 166 0.31 1.49 -7.55
CA VAL A 166 0.26 0.98 -8.91
C VAL A 166 -0.59 1.91 -9.75
N THR A 167 -0.04 2.42 -10.84
CA THR A 167 -0.73 3.26 -11.82
C THR A 167 -0.57 2.68 -13.21
N GLN A 168 -1.18 3.28 -14.22
CA GLN A 168 -1.11 2.74 -15.58
C GLN A 168 0.31 2.68 -16.12
N THR A 169 1.08 3.76 -15.93
CA THR A 169 2.46 3.87 -16.45
C THR A 169 3.54 4.05 -15.39
N GLY A 170 3.18 4.10 -14.11
CA GLY A 170 4.09 4.31 -12.98
C GLY A 170 4.30 5.78 -12.61
N LYS A 171 3.46 6.69 -13.07
CA LYS A 171 3.55 8.12 -12.75
C LYS A 171 2.69 8.50 -11.56
N ASN A 172 3.18 9.41 -10.73
CA ASN A 172 2.48 9.93 -9.55
C ASN A 172 1.28 10.84 -9.87
N SER A 173 1.16 11.28 -11.11
CA SER A 173 0.06 12.13 -11.59
C SER A 173 -1.14 11.32 -12.13
N GLU A 174 -1.03 10.00 -12.13
CA GLU A 174 -2.07 9.11 -12.65
C GLU A 174 -2.98 8.59 -11.52
N PRO A 175 -4.25 8.26 -11.85
CA PRO A 175 -5.11 7.53 -10.93
C PRO A 175 -4.48 6.21 -10.49
N ILE A 176 -4.66 5.87 -9.22
CA ILE A 176 -4.19 4.58 -8.72
C ILE A 176 -5.08 3.43 -9.19
N LEU A 177 -4.46 2.30 -9.48
CA LEU A 177 -5.10 1.04 -9.80
C LEU A 177 -5.00 0.04 -8.65
N GLY A 178 -4.00 0.22 -7.78
CA GLY A 178 -3.76 -0.65 -6.64
C GLY A 178 -2.63 -0.16 -5.75
N LEU A 179 -2.36 -0.97 -4.72
CA LEU A 179 -1.33 -0.72 -3.71
C LEU A 179 -0.54 -1.99 -3.45
N LEU A 180 0.77 -1.85 -3.32
CA LEU A 180 1.68 -2.87 -2.80
C LEU A 180 2.31 -2.35 -1.51
N THR A 181 2.24 -3.14 -0.44
CA THR A 181 2.96 -2.86 0.79
C THR A 181 4.19 -3.76 0.88
N ASN A 182 5.20 -3.37 1.64
CA ASN A 182 6.38 -4.20 1.92
C ASN A 182 5.99 -5.58 2.47
N ASN A 183 5.02 -5.64 3.39
CA ASN A 183 4.53 -6.90 3.95
C ASN A 183 3.93 -7.81 2.87
N ARG A 184 3.21 -7.25 1.92
CA ARG A 184 2.62 -8.01 0.82
C ARG A 184 3.70 -8.62 -0.08
N ILE A 185 4.71 -7.83 -0.47
CA ILE A 185 5.85 -8.35 -1.25
C ILE A 185 6.57 -9.45 -0.49
N PHE A 186 6.81 -9.26 0.80
CA PHE A 186 7.50 -10.23 1.65
C PHE A 186 6.72 -11.57 1.78
N GLN A 187 5.40 -11.55 1.83
CA GLN A 187 4.58 -12.76 1.82
C GLN A 187 4.85 -13.63 0.60
N TYR A 188 4.94 -13.00 -0.59
CA TYR A 188 5.20 -13.72 -1.84
C TYR A 188 6.67 -14.13 -2.04
N ALA A 189 7.60 -13.49 -1.37
CA ALA A 189 9.00 -13.87 -1.38
C ALA A 189 9.30 -15.12 -0.55
N LYS A 190 8.49 -15.39 0.48
CA LYS A 190 8.66 -16.52 1.41
C LYS A 190 8.11 -17.86 0.88
N VAL A 191 7.16 -17.85 -0.04
CA VAL A 191 6.43 -19.05 -0.50
C VAL A 191 7.27 -19.94 -1.40
#